data_86d8902e5b38ae512e8ffd7163c559b1
#
_entry.id   86d8902e5b38ae512e8ffd7163c559b1
#
_cell.length_a   1.000
_cell.length_b   1.000
_cell.length_c   1.000
_cell.angle_alpha   90.00
_cell.angle_beta   90.00
_cell.angle_gamma   90.00
#
_symmetry.space_group_name_H-M   'P 1'
#
loop_
_entity.id
_entity.type
_entity.pdbx_description
1 polymer ?
#
loop_
_entity_poly.entity_id
_entity_poly.type
_entity_poly.pdbx_seq_one_letter_code
_entity_poly.pdbx_strand_id
1 'polypeptide(L)'
;MESFFLDLGLSWTLSKVLPFVIFVIVGFALFFVVQKSTQVKWIRVLSFALVLLPVLIYFIFNPIYSGDFANGYRLEKLSKASIDITPGRFNILTIPYCSFCEARLDDLEIIKSRVNKNTEIDVLVCTSNTGDLEFYKKKVGKGVNVKMVKDLKAIVTLSNAQFPTFVFSDSTSMRVWSNDQFGTRAKDDIEHEL
;
A
#
# COMPACT_ATOMS: atom_id res chain seq x y z
N MET A 1 -0.81 -12.79 -7.35
CA MET A 1 0.35 -12.60 -8.25
C MET A 1 1.28 -11.51 -7.74
N GLU A 2 0.77 -10.40 -7.23
CA GLU A 2 1.57 -9.31 -6.67
C GLU A 2 2.51 -9.80 -5.55
N SER A 3 2.00 -10.56 -4.57
CA SER A 3 2.80 -11.15 -3.49
C SER A 3 3.97 -12.01 -4.01
N PHE A 4 3.75 -12.81 -5.04
CA PHE A 4 4.80 -13.62 -5.65
C PHE A 4 5.96 -12.77 -6.20
N PHE A 5 5.67 -11.64 -6.83
CA PHE A 5 6.71 -10.73 -7.33
C PHE A 5 7.42 -9.99 -6.21
N LEU A 6 6.68 -9.64 -5.14
CA LEU A 6 7.27 -9.07 -3.93
C LEU A 6 8.24 -10.05 -3.26
N ASP A 7 7.88 -11.34 -3.19
CA ASP A 7 8.74 -12.39 -2.63
C ASP A 7 10.02 -12.61 -3.47
N LEU A 8 9.96 -12.31 -4.78
CA LEU A 8 11.15 -12.29 -5.67
C LEU A 8 12.04 -11.05 -5.48
N GLY A 9 11.68 -10.14 -4.58
CA GLY A 9 12.45 -8.92 -4.31
C GLY A 9 12.20 -7.76 -5.28
N LEU A 10 11.12 -7.81 -6.09
CA LEU A 10 10.76 -6.68 -6.95
C LEU A 10 10.12 -5.56 -6.11
N SER A 11 10.22 -4.31 -6.61
CA SER A 11 9.56 -3.18 -5.97
C SER A 11 8.02 -3.31 -5.98
N TRP A 12 7.34 -2.63 -5.08
CA TRP A 12 5.88 -2.64 -5.00
C TRP A 12 5.23 -2.16 -6.30
N THR A 13 5.76 -1.08 -6.86
CA THR A 13 5.28 -0.52 -8.14
C THR A 13 5.44 -1.53 -9.28
N LEU A 14 6.61 -2.16 -9.39
CA LEU A 14 6.88 -3.14 -10.43
C LEU A 14 6.02 -4.40 -10.24
N SER A 15 5.89 -4.89 -9.01
CA SER A 15 5.07 -6.07 -8.67
C SER A 15 3.60 -5.88 -9.02
N LYS A 16 3.08 -4.65 -8.95
CA LYS A 16 1.72 -4.31 -9.35
C LYS A 16 1.53 -4.21 -10.85
N VAL A 17 2.50 -3.67 -11.58
CA VAL A 17 2.42 -3.45 -13.04
C VAL A 17 2.75 -4.71 -13.85
N LEU A 18 3.72 -5.50 -13.39
CA LEU A 18 4.26 -6.63 -14.13
C LEU A 18 3.20 -7.67 -14.59
N PRO A 19 2.21 -8.05 -13.76
CA PRO A 19 1.15 -8.95 -14.20
C PRO A 19 0.39 -8.46 -15.43
N PHE A 20 0.09 -7.15 -15.50
CA PHE A 20 -0.58 -6.55 -16.67
C PHE A 20 0.27 -6.69 -17.93
N VAL A 21 1.57 -6.41 -17.83
CA VAL A 21 2.52 -6.57 -18.94
C VAL A 21 2.57 -8.02 -19.41
N ILE A 22 2.62 -8.97 -18.48
CA ILE A 22 2.64 -10.41 -18.80
C ILE A 22 1.34 -10.81 -19.53
N PHE A 23 0.17 -10.39 -19.05
CA PHE A 23 -1.10 -10.70 -19.71
C PHE A 23 -1.18 -10.10 -21.12
N VAL A 24 -0.68 -8.89 -21.31
CA VAL A 24 -0.59 -8.26 -22.64
C VAL A 24 0.31 -9.08 -23.57
N ILE A 25 1.51 -9.47 -23.13
CA ILE A 25 2.47 -10.26 -23.93
C ILE A 25 1.86 -11.61 -24.29
N VAL A 26 1.29 -12.34 -23.32
CA VAL A 26 0.66 -13.64 -23.55
C VAL A 26 -0.55 -13.49 -24.48
N GLY A 27 -1.38 -12.47 -24.28
CA GLY A 27 -2.51 -12.18 -25.16
C GLY A 27 -2.09 -11.93 -26.61
N PHE A 28 -1.03 -11.15 -26.82
CA PHE A 28 -0.46 -10.94 -28.17
C PHE A 28 0.10 -12.23 -28.77
N ALA A 29 0.83 -13.03 -28.00
CA ALA A 29 1.35 -14.30 -28.47
C ALA A 29 0.21 -15.22 -28.96
N LEU A 30 -0.86 -15.36 -28.17
CA LEU A 30 -2.05 -16.13 -28.54
C LEU A 30 -2.75 -15.55 -29.77
N PHE A 31 -2.89 -14.22 -29.84
CA PHE A 31 -3.45 -13.54 -31.01
C PHE A 31 -2.68 -13.90 -32.29
N PHE A 32 -1.35 -13.83 -32.29
CA PHE A 32 -0.54 -14.19 -33.47
C PHE A 32 -0.66 -15.65 -33.85
N VAL A 33 -0.73 -16.58 -32.86
CA VAL A 33 -0.95 -18.01 -33.13
C VAL A 33 -2.30 -18.21 -33.81
N VAL A 34 -3.37 -17.63 -33.32
CA VAL A 34 -4.72 -17.73 -33.93
C VAL A 34 -4.75 -17.12 -35.32
N GLN A 35 -4.15 -15.94 -35.52
CA GLN A 35 -4.08 -15.27 -36.81
C GLN A 35 -3.38 -16.17 -37.87
N LYS A 36 -2.33 -16.89 -37.49
CA LYS A 36 -1.60 -17.78 -38.39
C LYS A 36 -2.33 -19.08 -38.66
N SER A 37 -3.06 -19.62 -37.66
CA SER A 37 -3.75 -20.92 -37.76
C SER A 37 -5.11 -20.85 -38.46
N THR A 38 -5.78 -19.69 -38.46
CA THR A 38 -7.18 -19.59 -38.86
C THR A 38 -7.38 -18.75 -40.10
N GLN A 39 -8.13 -19.33 -41.07
CA GLN A 39 -8.55 -18.62 -42.29
C GLN A 39 -9.91 -17.91 -42.15
N VAL A 40 -10.68 -18.23 -41.09
CA VAL A 40 -12.02 -17.69 -40.85
C VAL A 40 -11.94 -16.26 -40.32
N LYS A 41 -12.46 -15.28 -41.08
CA LYS A 41 -12.39 -13.86 -40.76
C LYS A 41 -12.97 -13.52 -39.38
N TRP A 42 -14.10 -14.09 -39.01
CA TRP A 42 -14.77 -13.83 -37.72
C TRP A 42 -13.93 -14.27 -36.52
N ILE A 43 -13.28 -15.46 -36.61
CA ILE A 43 -12.39 -15.94 -35.54
C ILE A 43 -11.17 -15.01 -35.41
N ARG A 44 -10.67 -14.49 -36.52
CA ARG A 44 -9.55 -13.57 -36.57
C ARG A 44 -9.89 -12.23 -35.90
N VAL A 45 -11.10 -11.72 -36.10
CA VAL A 45 -11.57 -10.52 -35.39
C VAL A 45 -11.78 -10.79 -33.89
N LEU A 46 -12.41 -11.93 -33.57
CA LEU A 46 -12.68 -12.30 -32.19
C LEU A 46 -11.39 -12.57 -31.40
N SER A 47 -10.31 -13.01 -32.07
CA SER A 47 -9.01 -13.25 -31.42
C SER A 47 -8.42 -12.00 -30.76
N PHE A 48 -8.84 -10.79 -31.18
CA PHE A 48 -8.45 -9.54 -30.51
C PHE A 48 -8.95 -9.48 -29.05
N ALA A 49 -10.08 -10.13 -28.77
CA ALA A 49 -10.58 -10.26 -27.40
C ALA A 49 -9.64 -11.06 -26.49
N LEU A 50 -8.83 -12.00 -27.07
CA LEU A 50 -7.81 -12.76 -26.31
C LEU A 50 -6.72 -11.85 -25.71
N VAL A 51 -6.48 -10.68 -26.27
CA VAL A 51 -5.53 -9.71 -25.73
C VAL A 51 -6.16 -8.92 -24.60
N LEU A 52 -7.39 -8.43 -24.83
CA LEU A 52 -8.04 -7.49 -23.90
C LEU A 52 -8.70 -8.18 -22.71
N LEU A 53 -9.33 -9.33 -22.92
CA LEU A 53 -10.16 -10.00 -21.91
C LEU A 53 -9.36 -10.38 -20.65
N PRO A 54 -8.16 -11.02 -20.73
CA PRO A 54 -7.38 -11.34 -19.54
C PRO A 54 -6.94 -10.10 -18.76
N VAL A 55 -6.57 -9.03 -19.47
CA VAL A 55 -6.18 -7.75 -18.86
C VAL A 55 -7.35 -7.12 -18.12
N LEU A 56 -8.54 -7.08 -18.73
CA LEU A 56 -9.75 -6.54 -18.12
C LEU A 56 -10.18 -7.35 -16.89
N ILE A 57 -10.17 -8.69 -17.00
CA ILE A 57 -10.51 -9.55 -15.86
C ILE A 57 -9.52 -9.31 -14.72
N TYR A 58 -8.22 -9.27 -15.00
CA TYR A 58 -7.22 -9.01 -13.98
C TYR A 58 -7.40 -7.61 -13.34
N PHE A 59 -7.71 -6.58 -14.14
CA PHE A 59 -7.96 -5.23 -13.64
C PHE A 59 -9.18 -5.15 -12.70
N ILE A 60 -10.25 -5.92 -12.97
CA ILE A 60 -11.43 -5.95 -12.08
C ILE A 60 -11.06 -6.47 -10.69
N PHE A 61 -10.20 -7.50 -10.60
CA PHE A 61 -9.78 -8.08 -9.33
C PHE A 61 -8.60 -7.35 -8.67
N ASN A 62 -7.80 -6.63 -9.46
CA ASN A 62 -6.60 -5.93 -9.00
C ASN A 62 -6.58 -4.51 -9.57
N PRO A 63 -7.51 -3.64 -9.14
CA PRO A 63 -7.61 -2.30 -9.69
C PRO A 63 -6.36 -1.47 -9.38
N ILE A 64 -6.01 -0.61 -10.33
CA ILE A 64 -4.97 0.40 -10.16
C ILE A 64 -5.66 1.70 -9.76
N TYR A 65 -5.24 2.26 -8.63
CA TYR A 65 -5.74 3.52 -8.12
C TYR A 65 -4.76 4.67 -8.45
N SER A 66 -5.29 5.88 -8.56
CA SER A 66 -4.46 7.06 -8.84
C SER A 66 -3.35 7.29 -7.80
N GLY A 67 -3.60 6.92 -6.54
CA GLY A 67 -2.63 7.00 -5.45
C GLY A 67 -1.48 5.98 -5.54
N ASP A 68 -1.64 4.89 -6.32
CA ASP A 68 -0.61 3.85 -6.38
C ASP A 68 0.72 4.36 -6.94
N PHE A 69 0.67 5.26 -7.90
CA PHE A 69 1.88 5.80 -8.56
C PHE A 69 2.14 7.27 -8.21
N ALA A 70 1.26 7.88 -7.41
CA ALA A 70 1.44 9.26 -6.97
C ALA A 70 2.49 9.34 -5.87
N ASN A 71 3.34 10.37 -5.92
CA ASN A 71 4.30 10.69 -4.87
C ASN A 71 3.73 11.85 -4.02
N GLY A 72 2.50 11.69 -3.57
CA GLY A 72 1.70 12.74 -2.96
C GLY A 72 1.77 12.74 -1.43
N TYR A 73 2.95 13.00 -0.85
CA TYR A 73 3.03 13.24 0.59
C TYR A 73 2.98 14.73 0.93
N ARG A 74 2.49 15.04 2.14
CA ARG A 74 2.58 16.37 2.74
C ARG A 74 3.81 16.43 3.63
N LEU A 75 4.62 17.50 3.46
CA LEU A 75 5.76 17.75 4.34
C LEU A 75 5.31 18.59 5.53
N GLU A 76 5.56 18.10 6.74
CA GLU A 76 5.30 18.78 7.99
C GLU A 76 6.58 18.87 8.82
N LYS A 77 6.72 19.92 9.63
CA LYS A 77 7.84 20.03 10.58
C LYS A 77 7.57 19.16 11.80
N LEU A 78 8.55 18.38 12.22
CA LEU A 78 8.44 17.50 13.39
C LEU A 78 8.11 18.32 14.66
N SER A 79 8.66 19.52 14.81
CA SER A 79 8.38 20.43 15.94
C SER A 79 6.92 20.88 16.05
N LYS A 80 6.10 20.70 15.01
CA LYS A 80 4.66 20.99 15.01
C LYS A 80 3.80 19.80 15.41
N ALA A 81 4.38 18.61 15.49
CA ALA A 81 3.65 17.45 15.95
C ALA A 81 3.36 17.58 17.43
N SER A 82 2.10 17.65 17.80
CA SER A 82 1.64 17.59 19.19
C SER A 82 1.55 16.15 19.70
N ILE A 83 1.94 15.18 18.88
CA ILE A 83 1.99 13.74 19.18
C ILE A 83 3.46 13.35 19.31
N ASP A 84 3.76 12.46 20.23
CA ASP A 84 5.10 11.89 20.41
C ASP A 84 5.45 10.94 19.24
N ILE A 85 5.97 11.52 18.15
CA ILE A 85 6.46 10.83 16.99
C ILE A 85 7.99 10.76 17.07
N THR A 86 8.51 9.56 17.22
CA THR A 86 9.95 9.33 17.30
C THR A 86 10.57 9.37 15.90
N PRO A 87 11.64 10.14 15.68
CA PRO A 87 12.37 10.14 14.40
C PRO A 87 12.90 8.75 14.03
N GLY A 88 12.96 8.46 12.72
CA GLY A 88 13.43 7.19 12.17
C GLY A 88 12.42 6.05 12.28
N ARG A 89 11.18 6.33 12.64
CA ARG A 89 10.10 5.34 12.74
C ARG A 89 9.03 5.56 11.68
N PHE A 90 8.43 4.47 11.25
CA PHE A 90 7.22 4.50 10.45
C PHE A 90 6.00 4.40 11.35
N ASN A 91 5.15 5.43 11.32
CA ASN A 91 3.99 5.53 12.18
C ASN A 91 2.70 5.47 11.37
N ILE A 92 1.70 4.75 11.90
CA ILE A 92 0.38 4.63 11.29
C ILE A 92 -0.65 5.14 12.30
N LEU A 93 -1.32 6.23 11.92
CA LEU A 93 -2.37 6.82 12.74
C LEU A 93 -3.70 6.14 12.42
N THR A 94 -4.33 5.58 13.44
CA THR A 94 -5.60 4.88 13.30
C THR A 94 -6.62 5.29 14.37
N ILE A 95 -7.90 4.97 14.09
CA ILE A 95 -8.99 5.09 15.05
C ILE A 95 -9.71 3.75 15.17
N PRO A 96 -10.33 3.43 16.31
CA PRO A 96 -11.16 2.23 16.47
C PRO A 96 -12.30 2.16 15.45
N TYR A 97 -12.70 0.94 15.10
CA TYR A 97 -13.82 0.65 14.20
C TYR A 97 -13.68 1.24 12.77
N CYS A 98 -12.45 1.45 12.33
CA CYS A 98 -12.13 1.94 11.01
C CYS A 98 -11.78 0.78 10.08
N SER A 99 -12.69 0.38 9.21
CA SER A 99 -12.50 -0.74 8.27
C SER A 99 -11.32 -0.53 7.30
N PHE A 100 -11.10 0.71 6.86
CA PHE A 100 -9.94 1.06 6.03
C PHE A 100 -8.62 0.92 6.80
N CYS A 101 -8.61 1.30 8.09
CA CYS A 101 -7.43 1.13 8.93
C CYS A 101 -7.10 -0.35 9.09
N GLU A 102 -8.13 -1.18 9.34
CA GLU A 102 -7.97 -2.62 9.51
C GLU A 102 -7.44 -3.31 8.25
N ALA A 103 -7.98 -2.96 7.09
CA ALA A 103 -7.53 -3.51 5.81
C ALA A 103 -6.05 -3.19 5.49
N ARG A 104 -5.55 -2.05 5.98
CA ARG A 104 -4.15 -1.66 5.77
C ARG A 104 -3.16 -2.33 6.73
N LEU A 105 -3.63 -2.91 7.83
CA LEU A 105 -2.75 -3.63 8.77
C LEU A 105 -2.17 -4.91 8.14
N ASP A 106 -2.89 -5.53 7.21
CA ASP A 106 -2.42 -6.73 6.51
C ASP A 106 -1.17 -6.45 5.66
N ASP A 107 -1.02 -5.22 5.15
CA ASP A 107 0.17 -4.79 4.41
C ASP A 107 1.43 -4.66 5.31
N LEU A 108 1.25 -4.46 6.63
CA LEU A 108 2.35 -4.15 7.56
C LEU A 108 3.34 -5.30 7.72
N GLU A 109 2.86 -6.54 7.70
CA GLU A 109 3.73 -7.70 7.80
C GLU A 109 4.69 -7.77 6.61
N ILE A 110 4.17 -7.49 5.41
CA ILE A 110 4.99 -7.46 4.19
C ILE A 110 5.96 -6.28 4.24
N ILE A 111 5.50 -5.08 4.59
CA ILE A 111 6.35 -3.89 4.74
C ILE A 111 7.47 -4.19 5.74
N LYS A 112 7.13 -4.74 6.93
CA LYS A 112 8.11 -5.06 7.96
C LYS A 112 9.15 -6.10 7.53
N SER A 113 8.76 -7.06 6.70
CA SER A 113 9.69 -8.08 6.18
C SER A 113 10.70 -7.50 5.17
N ARG A 114 10.36 -6.39 4.51
CA ARG A 114 11.13 -5.78 3.43
C ARG A 114 11.99 -4.59 3.87
N VAL A 115 11.57 -3.87 4.92
CA VAL A 115 12.38 -2.81 5.51
C VAL A 115 13.49 -3.38 6.39
N ASN A 116 14.48 -2.55 6.72
CA ASN A 116 15.60 -2.95 7.58
C ASN A 116 15.06 -3.55 8.90
N LYS A 117 15.70 -4.59 9.39
CA LYS A 117 15.33 -5.28 10.65
C LYS A 117 15.28 -4.33 11.86
N ASN A 118 16.08 -3.28 11.85
CA ASN A 118 16.14 -2.28 12.91
C ASN A 118 15.04 -1.21 12.82
N THR A 119 14.30 -1.17 11.71
CA THR A 119 13.21 -0.20 11.54
C THR A 119 12.05 -0.57 12.44
N GLU A 120 11.64 0.37 13.26
CA GLU A 120 10.46 0.21 14.10
C GLU A 120 9.21 0.77 13.41
N ILE A 121 8.13 -0.01 13.48
CA ILE A 121 6.82 0.39 12.99
C ILE A 121 5.90 0.56 14.19
N ASP A 122 5.30 1.73 14.31
CA ASP A 122 4.38 2.07 15.39
C ASP A 122 2.96 2.26 14.83
N VAL A 123 1.99 1.55 15.38
CA VAL A 123 0.55 1.79 15.14
C VAL A 123 0.01 2.61 16.29
N LEU A 124 -0.36 3.85 16.00
CA LEU A 124 -0.86 4.83 16.96
C LEU A 124 -2.39 4.82 16.93
N VAL A 125 -3.00 4.15 17.92
CA VAL A 125 -4.46 4.03 18.02
C VAL A 125 -5.01 5.16 18.87
N CYS A 126 -5.85 6.02 18.28
CA CYS A 126 -6.51 7.08 19.00
C CYS A 126 -7.70 6.54 19.76
N THR A 127 -7.48 6.14 20.99
CA THR A 127 -8.50 5.61 21.89
C THR A 127 -8.13 5.86 23.35
N SER A 128 -9.13 5.79 24.22
CA SER A 128 -8.95 5.71 25.68
C SER A 128 -9.30 4.31 26.22
N ASN A 129 -9.75 3.40 25.35
CA ASN A 129 -10.18 2.06 25.70
C ASN A 129 -9.05 1.05 25.48
N THR A 130 -8.68 0.32 26.52
CA THR A 130 -7.64 -0.72 26.45
C THR A 130 -8.08 -1.92 25.59
N GLY A 131 -9.37 -2.18 25.46
CA GLY A 131 -9.90 -3.24 24.59
C GLY A 131 -9.59 -3.01 23.12
N ASP A 132 -9.69 -1.76 22.66
CA ASP A 132 -9.33 -1.39 21.29
C ASP A 132 -7.84 -1.62 21.05
N LEU A 133 -7.00 -1.26 22.02
CA LEU A 133 -5.56 -1.47 21.92
C LEU A 133 -5.20 -2.96 21.79
N GLU A 134 -5.85 -3.82 22.59
CA GLU A 134 -5.65 -5.27 22.54
C GLU A 134 -6.13 -5.87 21.21
N PHE A 135 -7.21 -5.34 20.65
CA PHE A 135 -7.67 -5.73 19.31
C PHE A 135 -6.60 -5.46 18.26
N TYR A 136 -6.03 -4.26 18.23
CA TYR A 136 -4.96 -3.89 17.29
C TYR A 136 -3.69 -4.72 17.51
N LYS A 137 -3.28 -4.96 18.77
CA LYS A 137 -2.12 -5.81 19.09
C LYS A 137 -2.24 -7.24 18.57
N LYS A 138 -3.47 -7.79 18.57
CA LYS A 138 -3.73 -9.14 18.04
C LYS A 138 -3.70 -9.18 16.52
N LYS A 139 -4.04 -8.07 15.88
CA LYS A 139 -4.19 -7.98 14.43
C LYS A 139 -2.89 -7.64 13.72
N VAL A 140 -2.05 -6.82 14.32
CA VAL A 140 -0.73 -6.50 13.78
C VAL A 140 0.24 -7.67 14.00
N GLY A 141 1.09 -7.96 13.03
CA GLY A 141 2.09 -9.01 13.11
C GLY A 141 3.18 -8.73 14.16
N LYS A 142 4.07 -9.69 14.36
CA LYS A 142 5.23 -9.55 15.25
C LYS A 142 6.16 -8.43 14.78
N GLY A 143 6.69 -7.66 15.72
CA GLY A 143 7.65 -6.57 15.42
C GLY A 143 7.01 -5.24 15.06
N VAL A 144 5.69 -5.11 15.22
CA VAL A 144 4.95 -3.85 15.13
C VAL A 144 4.52 -3.44 16.54
N ASN A 145 4.84 -2.21 16.94
CA ASN A 145 4.43 -1.68 18.24
C ASN A 145 3.05 -1.05 18.12
N VAL A 146 2.18 -1.30 19.11
CA VAL A 146 0.87 -0.65 19.18
C VAL A 146 0.83 0.26 20.39
N LYS A 147 0.58 1.55 20.17
CA LYS A 147 0.57 2.58 21.19
C LYS A 147 -0.78 3.29 21.25
N MET A 148 -1.21 3.62 22.46
CA MET A 148 -2.42 4.41 22.69
C MET A 148 -2.07 5.89 22.61
N VAL A 149 -2.86 6.65 21.86
CA VAL A 149 -2.80 8.11 21.84
C VAL A 149 -4.16 8.67 22.29
N LYS A 150 -4.17 9.45 23.35
CA LYS A 150 -5.42 10.00 23.92
C LYS A 150 -5.79 11.37 23.33
N ASP A 151 -4.82 12.06 22.71
CA ASP A 151 -5.06 13.37 22.13
C ASP A 151 -5.64 13.26 20.71
N LEU A 152 -6.97 13.13 20.65
CA LEU A 152 -7.72 13.09 19.40
C LEU A 152 -7.47 14.34 18.55
N LYS A 153 -7.38 15.52 19.17
CA LYS A 153 -7.19 16.77 18.42
C LYS A 153 -5.85 16.80 17.70
N ALA A 154 -4.80 16.34 18.35
CA ALA A 154 -3.47 16.25 17.76
C ALA A 154 -3.46 15.25 16.57
N ILE A 155 -4.06 14.06 16.73
CA ILE A 155 -4.18 13.07 15.66
C ILE A 155 -5.00 13.62 14.48
N VAL A 156 -6.17 14.20 14.72
CA VAL A 156 -7.04 14.76 13.69
C VAL A 156 -6.34 15.89 12.93
N THR A 157 -5.61 16.74 13.63
CA THR A 157 -4.84 17.83 13.01
C THR A 157 -3.75 17.29 12.08
N LEU A 158 -2.97 16.29 12.53
CA LEU A 158 -1.90 15.71 11.72
C LEU A 158 -2.44 14.89 10.56
N SER A 159 -3.50 14.11 10.77
CA SER A 159 -4.13 13.27 9.74
C SER A 159 -5.02 14.04 8.78
N ASN A 160 -5.34 15.31 9.08
CA ASN A 160 -6.40 16.07 8.38
C ASN A 160 -7.74 15.30 8.35
N ALA A 161 -8.05 14.60 9.44
CA ALA A 161 -9.23 13.73 9.62
C ALA A 161 -9.35 12.57 8.61
N GLN A 162 -8.27 12.19 7.94
CA GLN A 162 -8.23 11.06 7.00
C GLN A 162 -7.53 9.87 7.66
N PHE A 163 -8.21 8.73 7.77
CA PHE A 163 -7.66 7.53 8.40
C PHE A 163 -7.74 6.30 7.48
N PRO A 164 -6.73 5.42 7.49
CA PRO A 164 -5.46 5.58 8.19
C PRO A 164 -4.60 6.67 7.56
N THR A 165 -3.70 7.28 8.37
CA THR A 165 -2.66 8.19 7.90
C THR A 165 -1.31 7.57 8.20
N PHE A 166 -0.41 7.67 7.25
CA PHE A 166 0.94 7.12 7.34
C PHE A 166 1.94 8.25 7.49
N VAL A 167 2.86 8.10 8.44
CA VAL A 167 3.84 9.12 8.77
C VAL A 167 5.22 8.51 8.87
N PHE A 168 6.13 8.97 8.05
CA PHE A 168 7.55 8.72 8.22
C PHE A 168 8.24 10.00 8.67
N SER A 169 8.94 9.95 9.79
CA SER A 169 9.65 11.10 10.35
C SER A 169 11.15 10.91 10.26
N ASP A 170 11.85 11.93 9.76
CA ASP A 170 13.28 12.09 9.94
C ASP A 170 13.58 12.99 11.17
N SER A 171 14.82 13.46 11.33
CA SER A 171 15.21 14.30 12.47
C SER A 171 14.55 15.68 12.48
N THR A 172 14.01 16.18 11.37
CA THR A 172 13.55 17.57 11.22
C THR A 172 12.16 17.69 10.63
N SER A 173 11.78 16.74 9.78
CA SER A 173 10.55 16.76 9.00
C SER A 173 9.78 15.45 9.08
N MET A 174 8.52 15.51 8.69
CA MET A 174 7.65 14.36 8.55
C MET A 174 7.05 14.34 7.15
N ARG A 175 7.06 13.17 6.52
CA ARG A 175 6.25 12.88 5.35
C ARG A 175 4.95 12.24 5.80
N VAL A 176 3.86 12.82 5.38
CA VAL A 176 2.50 12.41 5.79
C VAL A 176 1.72 12.04 4.54
N TRP A 177 1.27 10.80 4.45
CA TRP A 177 0.39 10.29 3.40
C TRP A 177 -0.99 10.01 3.98
N SER A 178 -2.03 10.43 3.29
CA SER A 178 -3.38 9.95 3.53
C SER A 178 -3.57 8.54 2.95
N ASN A 179 -4.66 7.87 3.31
CA ASN A 179 -4.93 6.51 2.85
C ASN A 179 -4.95 6.36 1.31
N ASP A 180 -5.47 7.35 0.61
CA ASP A 180 -5.54 7.41 -0.85
C ASP A 180 -4.21 7.75 -1.54
N GLN A 181 -3.25 8.32 -0.80
CA GLN A 181 -1.91 8.67 -1.27
C GLN A 181 -0.86 7.60 -0.93
N PHE A 182 -1.16 6.72 0.03
CA PHE A 182 -0.26 5.65 0.44
C PHE A 182 -0.39 4.43 -0.48
N GLY A 183 0.10 4.57 -1.70
CA GLY A 183 0.12 3.53 -2.72
C GLY A 183 1.46 2.79 -2.83
N THR A 184 1.68 2.12 -3.95
CA THR A 184 2.90 1.31 -4.20
C THR A 184 4.15 2.17 -4.22
N ARG A 185 4.06 3.39 -4.79
CA ARG A 185 5.19 4.32 -4.83
C ARG A 185 5.63 4.78 -3.45
N ALA A 186 4.68 5.10 -2.57
CA ALA A 186 4.99 5.48 -1.19
C ALA A 186 5.64 4.32 -0.42
N LYS A 187 5.21 3.08 -0.66
CA LYS A 187 5.82 1.88 -0.08
C LYS A 187 7.25 1.66 -0.58
N ASP A 188 7.50 1.86 -1.88
CA ASP A 188 8.86 1.81 -2.46
C ASP A 188 9.77 2.87 -1.83
N ASP A 189 9.30 4.11 -1.68
CA ASP A 189 10.06 5.20 -1.07
C ASP A 189 10.44 4.88 0.38
N ILE A 190 9.50 4.34 1.17
CA ILE A 190 9.75 3.93 2.56
C ILE A 190 10.75 2.77 2.62
N GLU A 191 10.62 1.76 1.76
CA GLU A 191 11.53 0.61 1.72
C GLU A 191 12.98 1.02 1.42
N HIS A 192 13.17 2.05 0.58
CA HIS A 192 14.50 2.55 0.24
C HIS A 192 15.13 3.42 1.33
N GLU A 193 14.33 4.00 2.22
CA GLU A 193 14.83 4.94 3.23
C GLU A 193 14.95 4.32 4.63
N LEU A 194 14.29 3.21 4.86
CA LEU A 194 14.30 2.44 6.10
C LEU A 194 15.17 1.19 5.98
#